data_efe8742e1c824b340551a89e86a49e91
#
_entry.id   efe8742e1c824b340551a89e86a49e91
#
_cell.length_a   1.000
_cell.length_b   1.000
_cell.length_c   1.000
_cell.angle_alpha   90.00
_cell.angle_beta   90.00
_cell.angle_gamma   90.00
#
_symmetry.space_group_name_H-M   'P 1'
#
loop_
_entity.id
_entity.type
_entity.pdbx_description
1 polymer ?
#
loop_
_entity_poly.entity_id
_entity_poly.type
_entity_poly.pdbx_seq_one_letter_code
_entity_poly.pdbx_strand_id
1 'polypeptide(L)'
;MGKYFSEKNDLWRVSKAVFILSHGQSFVERGFSVNKELVDSNMKEKSLIAQRIIHDKIASEGGKISEFDISPDLRKSCMLASQHYKQDLKDQREQKISSEKSLKRKAKSDELENLKRRKADLQNTIKNLRNSFESETLKADKEQNVDGFTKAASFLKSVLEKEKTLKDIDNAQENIEKELKNM
;
A
#
# COMPACT_ATOMS: atom_id res chain seq x y z
N MET A 1 -37.84 47.67 -33.60
CA MET A 1 -36.90 46.88 -34.40
C MET A 1 -35.72 46.31 -33.59
N GLY A 2 -35.55 46.56 -32.31
CA GLY A 2 -34.36 46.14 -31.52
C GLY A 2 -34.38 44.72 -30.93
N LYS A 3 -35.53 44.11 -30.69
CA LYS A 3 -35.63 42.80 -30.04
C LYS A 3 -35.19 41.61 -30.91
N TYR A 4 -35.44 41.66 -32.22
CA TYR A 4 -35.05 40.56 -33.14
C TYR A 4 -33.54 40.40 -33.36
N PHE A 5 -32.76 41.44 -33.16
CA PHE A 5 -31.30 41.36 -33.30
C PHE A 5 -30.62 40.78 -32.03
N SER A 6 -31.22 40.94 -30.86
CA SER A 6 -30.73 40.38 -29.63
C SER A 6 -30.85 38.85 -29.59
N GLU A 7 -32.02 38.32 -29.98
CA GLU A 7 -32.27 36.86 -30.00
C GLU A 7 -31.37 36.11 -31.01
N LYS A 8 -31.03 36.71 -32.15
CA LYS A 8 -30.07 36.12 -33.09
C LYS A 8 -28.67 36.05 -32.54
N ASN A 9 -28.25 37.02 -31.73
CA ASN A 9 -26.95 36.99 -31.10
C ASN A 9 -26.84 35.91 -30.01
N ASP A 10 -27.89 35.72 -29.23
CA ASP A 10 -27.92 34.71 -28.17
C ASP A 10 -27.98 33.29 -28.77
N LEU A 11 -28.80 33.08 -29.81
CA LEU A 11 -28.82 31.84 -30.56
C LEU A 11 -27.44 31.51 -31.17
N TRP A 12 -26.76 32.52 -31.73
CA TRP A 12 -25.43 32.35 -32.29
C TRP A 12 -24.36 32.04 -31.23
N ARG A 13 -24.47 32.63 -30.03
CA ARG A 13 -23.59 32.31 -28.88
C ARG A 13 -23.79 30.89 -28.41
N VAL A 14 -25.03 30.42 -28.27
CA VAL A 14 -25.36 29.04 -27.90
C VAL A 14 -24.89 28.08 -28.97
N SER A 15 -25.12 28.36 -30.24
CA SER A 15 -24.63 27.50 -31.34
C SER A 15 -23.11 27.39 -31.36
N LYS A 16 -22.39 28.49 -31.14
CA LYS A 16 -20.93 28.45 -31.00
C LYS A 16 -20.47 27.57 -29.82
N ALA A 17 -21.13 27.71 -28.69
CA ALA A 17 -20.79 26.89 -27.49
C ALA A 17 -21.01 25.39 -27.75
N VAL A 18 -22.14 25.06 -28.42
CA VAL A 18 -22.43 23.66 -28.81
C VAL A 18 -21.39 23.11 -29.81
N PHE A 19 -21.01 23.89 -30.82
CA PHE A 19 -19.99 23.49 -31.78
C PHE A 19 -18.60 23.32 -31.13
N ILE A 20 -18.22 24.18 -30.18
CA ILE A 20 -16.97 24.04 -29.44
C ILE A 20 -16.98 22.77 -28.57
N LEU A 21 -18.10 22.47 -27.89
CA LEU A 21 -18.25 21.24 -27.11
C LEU A 21 -18.21 19.99 -27.99
N SER A 22 -18.87 20.04 -29.16
CA SER A 22 -18.86 18.94 -30.15
C SER A 22 -17.45 18.68 -30.69
N HIS A 23 -16.67 19.70 -31.00
CA HIS A 23 -15.29 19.55 -31.44
C HIS A 23 -14.37 18.99 -30.35
N GLY A 24 -14.60 19.33 -29.07
CA GLY A 24 -13.87 18.77 -27.95
C GLY A 24 -14.04 17.26 -27.82
N GLN A 25 -15.27 16.75 -28.02
CA GLN A 25 -15.54 15.31 -28.01
C GLN A 25 -14.89 14.57 -29.17
N SER A 26 -14.93 15.13 -30.38
CA SER A 26 -14.30 14.53 -31.56
C SER A 26 -12.79 14.35 -31.40
N PHE A 27 -12.10 15.28 -30.73
CA PHE A 27 -10.68 15.16 -30.44
C PHE A 27 -10.39 14.04 -29.43
N VAL A 28 -11.20 13.94 -28.40
CA VAL A 28 -11.12 12.88 -27.36
C VAL A 28 -11.41 11.51 -27.99
N GLU A 29 -12.48 11.40 -28.79
CA GLU A 29 -12.84 10.15 -29.51
C GLU A 29 -11.74 9.68 -30.44
N ARG A 30 -11.11 10.59 -31.18
CA ARG A 30 -9.95 10.28 -32.02
C ARG A 30 -8.79 9.77 -31.18
N GLY A 31 -8.56 10.35 -30.00
CA GLY A 31 -7.55 9.88 -29.05
C GLY A 31 -7.81 8.45 -28.58
N PHE A 32 -9.05 8.12 -28.27
CA PHE A 32 -9.45 6.75 -27.88
C PHE A 32 -9.32 5.76 -29.06
N SER A 33 -9.68 6.15 -30.28
CA SER A 33 -9.52 5.31 -31.45
C SER A 33 -8.06 4.94 -31.69
N VAL A 34 -7.15 5.91 -31.65
CA VAL A 34 -5.71 5.67 -31.77
C VAL A 34 -5.19 4.76 -30.65
N ASN A 35 -5.60 4.99 -29.42
CA ASN A 35 -5.21 4.12 -28.31
C ASN A 35 -5.70 2.68 -28.54
N LYS A 36 -6.93 2.48 -29.05
CA LYS A 36 -7.47 1.17 -29.34
C LYS A 36 -6.69 0.43 -30.41
N GLU A 37 -6.19 1.13 -31.42
CA GLU A 37 -5.33 0.57 -32.48
C GLU A 37 -3.93 0.20 -31.97
N LEU A 38 -3.41 0.94 -30.97
CA LEU A 38 -2.09 0.71 -30.38
C LEU A 38 -2.05 -0.36 -29.30
N VAL A 39 -3.21 -0.70 -28.69
CA VAL A 39 -3.29 -1.67 -27.59
C VAL A 39 -3.20 -3.08 -28.11
N ASP A 40 -2.16 -3.81 -27.70
CA ASP A 40 -2.05 -5.25 -27.84
C ASP A 40 -2.36 -5.94 -26.52
N SER A 41 -2.91 -7.15 -26.57
CA SER A 41 -3.45 -7.90 -25.40
C SER A 41 -2.44 -8.12 -24.27
N ASN A 42 -1.15 -8.11 -24.56
CA ASN A 42 -0.07 -8.33 -23.61
C ASN A 42 0.78 -7.08 -23.32
N MET A 43 0.32 -5.90 -23.76
CA MET A 43 1.09 -4.67 -23.62
C MET A 43 1.02 -4.10 -22.22
N LYS A 44 2.17 -3.74 -21.67
CA LYS A 44 2.25 -3.00 -20.39
C LYS A 44 1.92 -1.53 -20.62
N GLU A 45 1.34 -0.89 -19.61
CA GLU A 45 0.98 0.53 -19.62
C GLU A 45 2.11 1.44 -20.12
N LYS A 46 3.33 1.25 -19.61
CA LYS A 46 4.52 2.01 -20.07
C LYS A 46 4.80 1.87 -21.55
N SER A 47 4.56 0.70 -22.13
CA SER A 47 4.76 0.44 -23.57
C SER A 47 3.69 1.15 -24.40
N LEU A 48 2.44 1.17 -23.93
CA LEU A 48 1.37 1.91 -24.58
C LEU A 48 1.65 3.41 -24.58
N ILE A 49 2.09 3.97 -23.45
CA ILE A 49 2.48 5.38 -23.36
C ILE A 49 3.61 5.70 -24.34
N ALA A 50 4.64 4.87 -24.39
CA ALA A 50 5.76 5.06 -25.30
C ALA A 50 5.33 5.04 -26.78
N GLN A 51 4.50 4.07 -27.17
CA GLN A 51 3.95 4.00 -28.53
C GLN A 51 3.09 5.22 -28.87
N ARG A 52 2.27 5.68 -27.92
CA ARG A 52 1.47 6.88 -28.12
C ARG A 52 2.32 8.13 -28.33
N ILE A 53 3.39 8.31 -27.55
CA ILE A 53 4.33 9.43 -27.72
C ILE A 53 4.97 9.38 -29.11
N ILE A 54 5.41 8.19 -29.56
CA ILE A 54 5.99 8.01 -30.90
C ILE A 54 4.98 8.36 -32.00
N HIS A 55 3.76 7.83 -31.89
CA HIS A 55 2.67 8.13 -32.82
C HIS A 55 2.37 9.63 -32.91
N ASP A 56 2.21 10.29 -31.76
CA ASP A 56 1.89 11.72 -31.71
C ASP A 56 3.06 12.57 -32.25
N LYS A 57 4.31 12.17 -32.02
CA LYS A 57 5.48 12.85 -32.58
C LYS A 57 5.51 12.73 -34.13
N ILE A 58 5.30 11.53 -34.66
CA ILE A 58 5.24 11.33 -36.11
C ILE A 58 4.08 12.12 -36.73
N ALA A 59 2.90 12.09 -36.08
CA ALA A 59 1.72 12.81 -36.55
C ALA A 59 1.96 14.33 -36.57
N SER A 60 2.67 14.88 -35.57
CA SER A 60 3.01 16.30 -35.48
C SER A 60 4.00 16.76 -36.57
N GLU A 61 4.79 15.85 -37.13
CA GLU A 61 5.78 16.12 -38.18
C GLU A 61 5.33 15.73 -39.59
N GLY A 62 4.01 15.64 -39.81
CA GLY A 62 3.42 15.41 -41.12
C GLY A 62 2.86 13.99 -41.35
N GLY A 63 2.98 13.10 -40.39
CA GLY A 63 2.34 11.77 -40.37
C GLY A 63 2.99 10.72 -41.28
N LYS A 64 4.09 11.02 -41.96
CA LYS A 64 4.78 10.10 -42.85
C LYS A 64 6.06 9.59 -42.23
N ILE A 65 6.07 8.33 -41.84
CA ILE A 65 7.24 7.66 -41.22
C ILE A 65 8.47 7.71 -42.11
N SER A 66 8.30 7.60 -43.44
CA SER A 66 9.39 7.62 -44.44
C SER A 66 10.11 8.96 -44.55
N GLU A 67 9.46 10.05 -44.15
CA GLU A 67 10.01 11.42 -44.20
C GLU A 67 10.54 11.88 -42.84
N PHE A 68 10.41 11.04 -41.78
CA PHE A 68 10.86 11.35 -40.45
C PHE A 68 12.39 11.32 -40.36
N ASP A 69 13.00 12.45 -39.99
CA ASP A 69 14.45 12.53 -39.81
C ASP A 69 14.90 11.87 -38.51
N ILE A 70 15.72 10.83 -38.60
CA ILE A 70 16.27 10.10 -37.46
C ILE A 70 17.63 10.67 -37.10
N SER A 71 17.68 11.50 -36.07
CA SER A 71 18.93 12.06 -35.57
C SER A 71 19.92 10.97 -35.13
N PRO A 72 21.25 11.24 -35.21
CA PRO A 72 22.28 10.30 -34.73
C PRO A 72 22.10 9.90 -33.26
N ASP A 73 21.63 10.82 -32.42
CA ASP A 73 21.40 10.57 -31.00
C ASP A 73 20.19 9.66 -30.76
N LEU A 74 19.12 9.82 -31.55
CA LEU A 74 17.97 8.92 -31.51
C LEU A 74 18.38 7.50 -31.92
N ARG A 75 19.21 7.38 -32.96
CA ARG A 75 19.74 6.09 -33.39
C ARG A 75 20.56 5.41 -32.31
N LYS A 76 21.48 6.13 -31.65
CA LYS A 76 22.24 5.60 -30.50
C LYS A 76 21.33 5.15 -29.36
N SER A 77 20.32 5.95 -29.00
CA SER A 77 19.36 5.62 -27.96
C SER A 77 18.58 4.34 -28.29
N CYS A 78 18.17 4.16 -29.55
CA CYS A 78 17.50 2.93 -29.97
C CYS A 78 18.43 1.71 -29.89
N MET A 79 19.70 1.83 -30.24
CA MET A 79 20.68 0.74 -30.11
C MET A 79 20.89 0.32 -28.66
N LEU A 80 20.85 1.26 -27.71
CA LEU A 80 21.01 1.01 -26.30
C LEU A 80 19.68 0.62 -25.59
N ALA A 81 18.56 0.74 -26.27
CA ALA A 81 17.23 0.53 -25.66
C ALA A 81 17.08 -0.84 -25.02
N SER A 82 17.62 -1.90 -25.65
CA SER A 82 17.57 -3.25 -25.09
C SER A 82 18.36 -3.38 -23.79
N GLN A 83 19.50 -2.72 -23.68
CA GLN A 83 20.32 -2.73 -22.47
C GLN A 83 19.63 -1.95 -21.33
N HIS A 84 19.12 -0.75 -21.63
CA HIS A 84 18.36 0.06 -20.69
C HIS A 84 17.13 -0.69 -20.16
N TYR A 85 16.40 -1.36 -21.04
CA TYR A 85 15.23 -2.16 -20.65
C TYR A 85 15.60 -3.31 -19.70
N LYS A 86 16.68 -4.04 -20.00
CA LYS A 86 17.17 -5.12 -19.12
C LYS A 86 17.59 -4.60 -17.76
N GLN A 87 18.25 -3.44 -17.71
CA GLN A 87 18.65 -2.81 -16.47
C GLN A 87 17.42 -2.35 -15.67
N ASP A 88 16.46 -1.67 -16.30
CA ASP A 88 15.21 -1.25 -15.66
C ASP A 88 14.44 -2.44 -15.07
N LEU A 89 14.38 -3.57 -15.78
CA LEU A 89 13.76 -4.79 -15.25
C LEU A 89 14.49 -5.36 -14.03
N LYS A 90 15.82 -5.27 -14.01
CA LYS A 90 16.60 -5.71 -12.85
C LYS A 90 16.36 -4.80 -11.65
N ASP A 91 16.42 -3.51 -11.86
CA ASP A 91 16.19 -2.50 -10.83
C ASP A 91 14.78 -2.62 -10.23
N GLN A 92 13.76 -2.83 -11.07
CA GLN A 92 12.38 -3.05 -10.61
C GLN A 92 12.25 -4.32 -9.76
N ARG A 93 12.95 -5.41 -10.12
CA ARG A 93 12.96 -6.65 -9.31
C ARG A 93 13.63 -6.42 -7.96
N GLU A 94 14.77 -5.75 -7.96
CA GLU A 94 15.50 -5.43 -6.72
C GLU A 94 14.68 -4.53 -5.80
N GLN A 95 14.03 -3.50 -6.33
CA GLN A 95 13.12 -2.63 -5.59
C GLN A 95 11.94 -3.40 -5.00
N LYS A 96 11.34 -4.32 -5.77
CA LYS A 96 10.23 -5.15 -5.30
C LYS A 96 10.67 -6.05 -4.14
N ILE A 97 11.80 -6.74 -4.28
CA ILE A 97 12.37 -7.60 -3.23
C ILE A 97 12.68 -6.78 -1.97
N SER A 98 13.28 -5.60 -2.13
CA SER A 98 13.60 -4.70 -1.02
C SER A 98 12.34 -4.22 -0.29
N SER A 99 11.31 -3.80 -1.03
CA SER A 99 10.03 -3.36 -0.45
C SER A 99 9.31 -4.50 0.29
N GLU A 100 9.29 -5.71 -0.26
CA GLU A 100 8.71 -6.88 0.40
C GLU A 100 9.46 -7.24 1.70
N LYS A 101 10.79 -7.18 1.69
CA LYS A 101 11.58 -7.38 2.91
C LYS A 101 11.30 -6.33 3.97
N SER A 102 11.22 -5.06 3.57
CA SER A 102 10.89 -3.96 4.47
C SER A 102 9.52 -4.13 5.13
N LEU A 103 8.49 -4.50 4.34
CA LEU A 103 7.14 -4.77 4.85
C LEU A 103 7.12 -5.95 5.83
N LYS A 104 7.83 -7.04 5.52
CA LYS A 104 7.93 -8.20 6.43
C LYS A 104 8.62 -7.84 7.75
N ARG A 105 9.71 -7.07 7.69
CA ARG A 105 10.39 -6.59 8.90
C ARG A 105 9.49 -5.71 9.75
N LYS A 106 8.75 -4.79 9.13
CA LYS A 106 7.81 -3.91 9.83
C LYS A 106 6.71 -4.72 10.52
N ALA A 107 6.07 -5.65 9.80
CA ALA A 107 5.02 -6.50 10.38
C ALA A 107 5.53 -7.29 11.60
N LYS A 108 6.74 -7.87 11.55
CA LYS A 108 7.33 -8.57 12.69
C LYS A 108 7.70 -7.64 13.85
N SER A 109 8.16 -6.44 13.55
CA SER A 109 8.43 -5.42 14.57
C SER A 109 7.15 -5.01 15.30
N ASP A 110 6.06 -4.82 14.57
CA ASP A 110 4.75 -4.48 15.15
C ASP A 110 4.20 -5.63 16.00
N GLU A 111 4.38 -6.88 15.55
CA GLU A 111 4.03 -8.07 16.32
C GLU A 111 4.83 -8.18 17.64
N LEU A 112 6.12 -7.93 17.58
CA LEU A 112 7.00 -7.92 18.77
C LEU A 112 6.56 -6.85 19.77
N GLU A 113 6.20 -5.65 19.30
CA GLU A 113 5.71 -4.57 20.16
C GLU A 113 4.37 -4.95 20.84
N ASN A 114 3.46 -5.58 20.09
CA ASN A 114 2.21 -6.08 20.66
C ASN A 114 2.42 -7.13 21.74
N LEU A 115 3.36 -8.06 21.51
CA LEU A 115 3.71 -9.07 22.52
C LEU A 115 4.34 -8.43 23.77
N LYS A 116 5.17 -7.40 23.60
CA LYS A 116 5.75 -6.65 24.74
C LYS A 116 4.66 -5.95 25.58
N ARG A 117 3.68 -5.33 24.93
CA ARG A 117 2.52 -4.71 25.63
C ARG A 117 1.74 -5.77 26.39
N ARG A 118 1.39 -6.89 25.74
CA ARG A 118 0.64 -7.98 26.38
C ARG A 118 1.41 -8.60 27.56
N LYS A 119 2.73 -8.72 27.46
CA LYS A 119 3.60 -9.18 28.55
C LYS A 119 3.49 -8.24 29.74
N ALA A 120 3.60 -6.93 29.56
CA ALA A 120 3.51 -5.94 30.61
C ALA A 120 2.13 -5.99 31.31
N ASP A 121 1.05 -6.12 30.55
CA ASP A 121 -0.31 -6.23 31.09
C ASP A 121 -0.50 -7.50 31.93
N LEU A 122 0.06 -8.63 31.46
CA LEU A 122 0.02 -9.89 32.22
C LEU A 122 0.85 -9.80 33.50
N GLN A 123 2.03 -9.19 33.47
CA GLN A 123 2.86 -8.98 34.65
C GLN A 123 2.14 -8.14 35.70
N ASN A 124 1.48 -7.05 35.29
CA ASN A 124 0.66 -6.22 36.18
C ASN A 124 -0.51 -7.02 36.76
N THR A 125 -1.16 -7.84 35.95
CA THR A 125 -2.27 -8.69 36.39
C THR A 125 -1.81 -9.73 37.44
N ILE A 126 -0.66 -10.38 37.20
CA ILE A 126 -0.06 -11.34 38.14
C ILE A 126 0.28 -10.65 39.44
N LYS A 127 0.86 -9.45 39.41
CA LYS A 127 1.16 -8.66 40.62
C LYS A 127 -0.09 -8.35 41.42
N ASN A 128 -1.16 -7.90 40.75
CA ASN A 128 -2.42 -7.60 41.42
C ASN A 128 -3.06 -8.85 42.03
N LEU A 129 -3.03 -10.00 41.33
CA LEU A 129 -3.55 -11.27 41.87
C LEU A 129 -2.75 -11.77 43.07
N ARG A 130 -1.42 -11.60 43.06
CA ARG A 130 -0.56 -11.94 44.21
C ARG A 130 -0.90 -11.06 45.44
N ASN A 131 -1.06 -9.75 45.25
CA ASN A 131 -1.47 -8.84 46.32
C ASN A 131 -2.85 -9.22 46.86
N SER A 132 -3.78 -9.60 46.00
CA SER A 132 -5.11 -10.07 46.41
C SER A 132 -5.04 -11.38 47.17
N PHE A 133 -4.19 -12.32 46.74
CA PHE A 133 -3.93 -13.56 47.45
C PHE A 133 -3.40 -13.30 48.86
N GLU A 134 -2.37 -12.47 48.98
CA GLU A 134 -1.77 -12.12 50.29
C GLU A 134 -2.80 -11.46 51.23
N SER A 135 -3.57 -10.49 50.69
CA SER A 135 -4.58 -9.79 51.51
C SER A 135 -5.69 -10.73 52.00
N GLU A 136 -6.15 -11.63 51.14
CA GLU A 136 -7.23 -12.57 51.51
C GLU A 136 -6.72 -13.65 52.46
N THR A 137 -5.50 -14.12 52.30
CA THR A 137 -4.86 -15.06 53.22
C THR A 137 -4.71 -14.47 54.61
N LEU A 138 -4.25 -13.22 54.74
CA LEU A 138 -4.14 -12.51 56.01
C LEU A 138 -5.48 -12.30 56.70
N LYS A 139 -6.55 -12.04 55.94
CA LYS A 139 -7.91 -11.92 56.47
C LYS A 139 -8.45 -13.27 56.97
N ALA A 140 -8.29 -14.32 56.11
CA ALA A 140 -8.73 -15.67 56.45
C ALA A 140 -8.04 -16.22 57.71
N ASP A 141 -6.77 -15.91 57.90
CA ASP A 141 -6.00 -16.30 59.09
C ASP A 141 -6.53 -15.61 60.35
N LYS A 142 -6.78 -14.31 60.29
CA LYS A 142 -7.32 -13.54 61.40
C LYS A 142 -8.74 -13.96 61.80
N GLU A 143 -9.58 -14.30 60.85
CA GLU A 143 -11.00 -14.64 61.04
C GLU A 143 -11.22 -16.16 61.17
N GLN A 144 -10.17 -16.96 61.06
CA GLN A 144 -10.24 -18.44 60.98
C GLN A 144 -11.27 -18.96 59.99
N ASN A 145 -11.41 -18.23 58.85
CA ASN A 145 -12.45 -18.46 57.87
C ASN A 145 -11.96 -19.38 56.71
N VAL A 146 -12.55 -20.59 56.62
CA VAL A 146 -12.20 -21.57 55.61
C VAL A 146 -12.55 -21.12 54.21
N ASP A 147 -13.63 -20.35 54.03
CA ASP A 147 -14.02 -19.81 52.73
C ASP A 147 -13.02 -18.78 52.22
N GLY A 148 -12.36 -18.03 53.10
CA GLY A 148 -11.26 -17.12 52.73
C GLY A 148 -10.06 -17.83 52.15
N PHE A 149 -9.69 -18.99 52.72
CA PHE A 149 -8.59 -19.80 52.19
C PHE A 149 -8.92 -20.41 50.83
N THR A 150 -10.17 -20.81 50.57
CA THR A 150 -10.61 -21.29 49.25
C THR A 150 -10.56 -20.19 48.17
N LYS A 151 -10.93 -18.98 48.52
CA LYS A 151 -10.77 -17.82 47.63
C LYS A 151 -9.31 -17.52 47.36
N ALA A 152 -8.46 -17.50 48.38
CA ALA A 152 -7.04 -17.31 48.24
C ALA A 152 -6.42 -18.36 47.28
N ALA A 153 -6.79 -19.64 47.47
CA ALA A 153 -6.33 -20.71 46.58
C ALA A 153 -6.75 -20.51 45.12
N SER A 154 -7.93 -19.94 44.87
CA SER A 154 -8.37 -19.60 43.50
C SER A 154 -7.51 -18.51 42.84
N PHE A 155 -7.09 -17.51 43.59
CA PHE A 155 -6.15 -16.49 43.11
C PHE A 155 -4.79 -17.11 42.75
N LEU A 156 -4.27 -17.98 43.61
CA LEU A 156 -3.01 -18.66 43.36
C LEU A 156 -3.05 -19.52 42.06
N LYS A 157 -4.16 -20.25 41.86
CA LYS A 157 -4.37 -21.01 40.62
C LYS A 157 -4.37 -20.10 39.40
N SER A 158 -5.05 -18.94 39.47
CA SER A 158 -5.07 -17.96 38.38
C SER A 158 -3.67 -17.36 38.10
N VAL A 159 -2.86 -17.16 39.16
CA VAL A 159 -1.45 -16.72 38.99
C VAL A 159 -0.67 -17.75 38.24
N LEU A 160 -0.73 -19.04 38.60
CA LEU A 160 0.01 -20.11 37.93
C LEU A 160 -0.37 -20.25 36.44
N GLU A 161 -1.65 -20.13 36.12
CA GLU A 161 -2.13 -20.15 34.73
C GLU A 161 -1.58 -18.96 33.91
N LYS A 162 -1.55 -17.77 34.52
CA LYS A 162 -1.02 -16.57 33.85
C LYS A 162 0.51 -16.59 33.71
N GLU A 163 1.23 -17.18 34.66
CA GLU A 163 2.67 -17.38 34.58
C GLU A 163 3.04 -18.36 33.44
N LYS A 164 2.20 -19.38 33.21
CA LYS A 164 2.39 -20.26 32.07
C LYS A 164 2.23 -19.50 30.73
N THR A 165 1.17 -18.68 30.61
CA THR A 165 0.97 -17.86 29.41
C THR A 165 2.09 -16.82 29.23
N LEU A 166 2.68 -16.32 30.30
CA LEU A 166 3.82 -15.41 30.25
C LEU A 166 5.04 -16.08 29.62
N LYS A 167 5.35 -17.31 30.01
CA LYS A 167 6.44 -18.10 29.42
C LYS A 167 6.22 -18.35 27.93
N ASP A 168 4.98 -18.61 27.51
CA ASP A 168 4.66 -18.81 26.09
C ASP A 168 4.90 -17.51 25.29
N ILE A 169 4.59 -16.36 25.85
CA ILE A 169 4.89 -15.05 25.23
C ILE A 169 6.39 -14.81 25.17
N ASP A 170 7.16 -15.14 26.21
CA ASP A 170 8.60 -14.99 26.22
C ASP A 170 9.26 -15.83 25.10
N ASN A 171 8.82 -17.07 24.95
CA ASN A 171 9.29 -17.94 23.87
C ASN A 171 8.93 -17.37 22.48
N ALA A 172 7.73 -16.84 22.32
CA ALA A 172 7.30 -16.20 21.07
C ALA A 172 8.13 -14.96 20.75
N GLN A 173 8.42 -14.11 21.74
CA GLN A 173 9.28 -12.93 21.56
C GLN A 173 10.68 -13.33 21.12
N GLU A 174 11.29 -14.31 21.78
CA GLU A 174 12.63 -14.79 21.44
C GLU A 174 12.71 -15.32 19.99
N ASN A 175 11.68 -16.04 19.55
CA ASN A 175 11.61 -16.55 18.18
C ASN A 175 11.52 -15.40 17.15
N ILE A 176 10.67 -14.40 17.38
CA ILE A 176 10.55 -13.24 16.48
C ILE A 176 11.86 -12.43 16.46
N GLU A 177 12.53 -12.25 17.60
CA GLU A 177 13.80 -11.55 17.65
C GLU A 177 14.91 -12.29 16.88
N LYS A 178 14.94 -13.63 16.94
CA LYS A 178 15.85 -14.46 16.13
C LYS A 178 15.56 -14.31 14.64
N GLU A 179 14.29 -14.31 14.26
CA GLU A 179 13.89 -14.13 12.86
C GLU A 179 14.23 -12.74 12.32
N LEU A 180 14.03 -11.67 13.13
CA LEU A 180 14.42 -10.31 12.75
C LEU A 180 15.93 -10.14 12.56
N LYS A 181 16.74 -10.85 13.35
CA LYS A 181 18.23 -10.85 13.19
C LYS A 181 18.66 -11.54 11.90
N ASN A 182 17.90 -12.53 11.43
CA ASN A 182 18.24 -13.33 10.24
C ASN A 182 17.66 -12.76 8.94
N MET A 183 16.86 -11.71 8.98
CA MET A 183 16.29 -11.00 7.81
C MET A 183 17.18 -9.87 7.32
#